data_8049ddee98b506ddf6aea976dbe7cdb4
#
_entry.id   8049ddee98b506ddf6aea976dbe7cdb4
#
_cell.length_a   1.000
_cell.length_b   1.000
_cell.length_c   1.000
_cell.angle_alpha   90.00
_cell.angle_beta   90.00
_cell.angle_gamma   90.00
#
_symmetry.space_group_name_H-M   'P 1'
#
loop_
_entity.id
_entity.type
_entity.pdbx_description
1 polymer ?
#
loop_
_entity_poly.entity_id
_entity_poly.type
_entity_poly.pdbx_seq_one_letter_code
_entity_poly.pdbx_strand_id
1 'polypeptide(L)'
;NVEGIFTILELIKNKNKKLIHISTDEVYGSLNQQSAIEETRFNPSSPYSATKAAAELLINSYVKTYDSDCVITRCTNNYGPRQFAEKLIPKTIILAYYDKEIPIYGTGKNVRDWLYVTDHCSAIEKVFLDGKKGQSYNISAKNEITNIEIIKEILSIMNKPEDLMTFVEDRPGHDFRYSME
;
A
#
# COMPACT_ATOMS: atom_id res chain seq x y z
N ASN A 1 4.30 6.70 12.53
CA ASN A 1 3.54 5.44 12.59
C ASN A 1 3.53 4.86 14.01
N VAL A 2 4.69 4.54 14.62
CA VAL A 2 4.75 3.82 15.91
C VAL A 2 4.21 4.67 17.07
N GLU A 3 4.78 5.85 17.30
CA GLU A 3 4.37 6.75 18.40
C GLU A 3 2.90 7.19 18.26
N GLY A 4 2.48 7.54 17.03
CA GLY A 4 1.10 7.96 16.79
C GLY A 4 0.09 6.87 17.11
N ILE A 5 0.35 5.62 16.69
CA ILE A 5 -0.56 4.51 17.01
C ILE A 5 -0.55 4.17 18.50
N PHE A 6 0.62 4.23 19.15
CA PHE A 6 0.71 4.04 20.59
C PHE A 6 -0.15 5.08 21.35
N THR A 7 -0.06 6.35 20.99
CA THR A 7 -0.88 7.42 21.57
C THR A 7 -2.37 7.17 21.41
N ILE A 8 -2.80 6.75 20.22
CA ILE A 8 -4.22 6.42 19.95
C ILE A 8 -4.66 5.23 20.81
N LEU A 9 -3.85 4.16 20.88
CA LEU A 9 -4.14 2.98 21.67
C LEU A 9 -4.29 3.29 23.16
N GLU A 10 -3.41 4.12 23.72
CA GLU A 10 -3.54 4.57 25.12
C GLU A 10 -4.82 5.40 25.35
N LEU A 11 -5.23 6.22 24.39
CA LEU A 11 -6.46 7.01 24.49
C LEU A 11 -7.73 6.16 24.42
N ILE A 12 -7.73 5.06 23.68
CA ILE A 12 -8.92 4.20 23.52
C ILE A 12 -8.92 2.99 24.45
N LYS A 13 -7.80 2.68 25.08
CA LYS A 13 -7.67 1.60 26.06
C LYS A 13 -8.78 1.65 27.10
N ASN A 14 -9.45 0.54 27.32
CA ASN A 14 -10.60 0.42 28.25
C ASN A 14 -11.82 1.29 27.89
N LYS A 15 -11.91 1.75 26.63
CA LYS A 15 -13.08 2.49 26.12
C LYS A 15 -13.78 1.64 25.06
N ASN A 16 -15.09 1.74 25.01
CA ASN A 16 -15.89 1.10 23.93
C ASN A 16 -15.72 1.88 22.62
N LYS A 17 -14.54 1.76 21.99
CA LYS A 17 -14.18 2.41 20.72
C LYS A 17 -13.51 1.41 19.80
N LYS A 18 -14.00 1.31 18.56
CA LYS A 18 -13.39 0.53 17.50
C LYS A 18 -12.28 1.33 16.82
N LEU A 19 -11.12 0.71 16.62
CA LEU A 19 -10.01 1.24 15.83
C LEU A 19 -9.87 0.42 14.56
N ILE A 20 -9.88 1.09 13.40
CA ILE A 20 -9.44 0.49 12.15
C ILE A 20 -8.10 1.11 11.79
N HIS A 21 -7.07 0.27 11.73
CA HIS A 21 -5.73 0.67 11.33
C HIS A 21 -5.50 0.33 9.87
N ILE A 22 -5.26 1.35 9.06
CA ILE A 22 -4.92 1.17 7.64
C ILE A 22 -3.42 0.97 7.54
N SER A 23 -3.02 -0.25 7.18
CA SER A 23 -1.64 -0.67 6.97
C SER A 23 -1.33 -0.81 5.47
N THR A 24 -0.36 -1.61 5.12
CA THR A 24 0.20 -1.73 3.76
C THR A 24 0.66 -3.16 3.50
N ASP A 25 0.64 -3.58 2.24
CA ASP A 25 1.25 -4.83 1.74
C ASP A 25 2.77 -4.87 1.93
N GLU A 26 3.42 -3.71 2.02
CA GLU A 26 4.87 -3.61 2.22
C GLU A 26 5.36 -4.27 3.52
N VAL A 27 4.49 -4.55 4.49
CA VAL A 27 4.86 -5.27 5.72
C VAL A 27 5.33 -6.70 5.44
N TYR A 28 4.89 -7.29 4.33
CA TYR A 28 5.28 -8.62 3.90
C TYR A 28 6.63 -8.67 3.18
N GLY A 29 7.14 -7.52 2.73
CA GLY A 29 8.34 -7.42 1.92
C GLY A 29 8.15 -7.94 0.50
N SER A 30 9.26 -8.13 -0.23
CA SER A 30 9.21 -8.60 -1.61
C SER A 30 8.89 -10.10 -1.68
N LEU A 31 7.89 -10.45 -2.49
CA LEU A 31 7.42 -11.82 -2.69
C LEU A 31 7.67 -12.27 -4.14
N ASN A 32 8.47 -13.32 -4.31
CA ASN A 32 8.89 -13.76 -5.65
C ASN A 32 7.81 -14.54 -6.42
N GLN A 33 7.12 -15.48 -5.78
CA GLN A 33 6.19 -16.39 -6.46
C GLN A 33 4.82 -16.52 -5.77
N GLN A 34 4.75 -16.34 -4.47
CA GLN A 34 3.52 -16.50 -3.69
C GLN A 34 2.87 -15.15 -3.43
N SER A 35 1.57 -15.14 -3.21
CA SER A 35 0.85 -14.00 -2.65
C SER A 35 0.78 -14.13 -1.13
N ALA A 36 0.85 -13.01 -0.42
CA ALA A 36 0.70 -13.01 1.02
C ALA A 36 -0.77 -13.24 1.41
N ILE A 37 -0.97 -14.07 2.41
CA ILE A 37 -2.22 -14.16 3.17
C ILE A 37 -2.04 -13.42 4.49
N GLU A 38 -3.09 -13.23 5.26
CA GLU A 38 -3.06 -12.43 6.51
C GLU A 38 -2.08 -12.99 7.56
N GLU A 39 -1.84 -14.30 7.55
CA GLU A 39 -0.92 -15.02 8.45
C GLU A 39 0.54 -15.00 7.96
N THR A 40 0.79 -14.48 6.76
CA THR A 40 2.16 -14.41 6.22
C THR A 40 3.06 -13.58 7.14
N ARG A 41 4.24 -14.13 7.42
CA ARG A 41 5.24 -13.47 8.29
C ARG A 41 5.69 -12.13 7.70
N PHE A 42 5.79 -11.11 8.55
CA PHE A 42 6.36 -9.82 8.19
C PHE A 42 7.84 -9.94 7.84
N ASN A 43 8.21 -9.28 6.75
CA ASN A 43 9.60 -9.18 6.28
C ASN A 43 9.85 -7.79 5.63
N PRO A 44 9.62 -6.69 6.36
CA PRO A 44 9.72 -5.34 5.82
C PRO A 44 11.14 -5.00 5.38
N SER A 45 11.29 -4.37 4.22
CA SER A 45 12.57 -4.01 3.59
C SER A 45 12.96 -2.54 3.77
N SER A 46 12.02 -1.69 4.20
CA SER A 46 12.23 -0.25 4.34
C SER A 46 11.89 0.25 5.77
N PRO A 47 12.46 1.41 6.20
CA PRO A 47 12.06 2.02 7.47
C PRO A 47 10.55 2.30 7.56
N TYR A 48 9.92 2.66 6.44
CA TYR A 48 8.47 2.86 6.37
C TYR A 48 7.72 1.57 6.69
N SER A 49 7.98 0.50 5.94
CA SER A 49 7.30 -0.78 6.12
C SER A 49 7.59 -1.40 7.50
N ALA A 50 8.82 -1.22 8.02
CA ALA A 50 9.19 -1.65 9.37
C ALA A 50 8.37 -0.92 10.45
N THR A 51 8.16 0.40 10.32
CA THR A 51 7.33 1.16 11.27
C THR A 51 5.84 0.82 11.16
N LYS A 52 5.36 0.45 9.98
CA LYS A 52 3.97 -0.03 9.79
C LYS A 52 3.79 -1.41 10.43
N ALA A 53 4.73 -2.34 10.23
CA ALA A 53 4.72 -3.64 10.89
C ALA A 53 4.79 -3.51 12.42
N ALA A 54 5.64 -2.62 12.95
CA ALA A 54 5.71 -2.35 14.38
C ALA A 54 4.39 -1.80 14.95
N ALA A 55 3.71 -0.94 14.20
CA ALA A 55 2.38 -0.43 14.57
C ALA A 55 1.34 -1.57 14.68
N GLU A 56 1.34 -2.51 13.75
CA GLU A 56 0.45 -3.68 13.81
C GLU A 56 0.75 -4.59 15.01
N LEU A 57 2.03 -4.82 15.31
CA LEU A 57 2.43 -5.58 16.50
C LEU A 57 1.96 -4.92 17.80
N LEU A 58 2.03 -3.58 17.89
CA LEU A 58 1.47 -2.83 19.02
C LEU A 58 -0.05 -3.03 19.12
N ILE A 59 -0.78 -2.87 18.03
CA ILE A 59 -2.24 -3.10 18.00
C ILE A 59 -2.58 -4.49 18.48
N ASN A 60 -1.92 -5.52 17.96
CA ASN A 60 -2.14 -6.90 18.35
C ASN A 60 -1.86 -7.14 19.84
N SER A 61 -0.85 -6.46 20.40
CA SER A 61 -0.57 -6.54 21.84
C SER A 61 -1.69 -5.93 22.68
N TYR A 62 -2.28 -4.80 22.24
CA TYR A 62 -3.41 -4.17 22.94
C TYR A 62 -4.71 -4.97 22.84
N VAL A 63 -4.95 -5.62 21.70
CA VAL A 63 -6.06 -6.58 21.58
C VAL A 63 -5.92 -7.69 22.59
N LYS A 64 -4.73 -8.31 22.69
CA LYS A 64 -4.48 -9.44 23.60
C LYS A 64 -4.48 -9.05 25.08
N THR A 65 -3.92 -7.88 25.41
CA THR A 65 -3.72 -7.47 26.80
C THR A 65 -4.91 -6.74 27.38
N TYR A 66 -5.58 -5.91 26.60
CA TYR A 66 -6.64 -5.00 27.07
C TYR A 66 -7.99 -5.27 26.43
N ASP A 67 -8.09 -6.31 25.62
CA ASP A 67 -9.31 -6.66 24.86
C ASP A 67 -9.81 -5.50 23.96
N SER A 68 -8.89 -4.65 23.50
CA SER A 68 -9.20 -3.49 22.66
C SER A 68 -9.85 -3.88 21.33
N ASP A 69 -10.92 -3.21 20.93
CA ASP A 69 -11.60 -3.47 19.64
C ASP A 69 -10.83 -2.83 18.49
N CYS A 70 -9.83 -3.55 17.99
CA CYS A 70 -8.99 -3.11 16.89
C CYS A 70 -9.07 -4.10 15.72
N VAL A 71 -9.07 -3.54 14.51
CA VAL A 71 -9.04 -4.28 13.24
C VAL A 71 -7.96 -3.65 12.35
N ILE A 72 -7.28 -4.46 11.57
CA ILE A 72 -6.21 -4.02 10.67
C ILE A 72 -6.63 -4.29 9.23
N THR A 73 -6.38 -3.34 8.32
CA THR A 73 -6.46 -3.58 6.88
C THR A 73 -5.09 -3.36 6.26
N ARG A 74 -4.68 -4.23 5.35
CA ARG A 74 -3.49 -4.08 4.53
C ARG A 74 -3.93 -3.91 3.09
N CYS A 75 -3.52 -2.85 2.43
CA CYS A 75 -3.91 -2.58 1.05
C CYS A 75 -2.70 -2.55 0.12
N THR A 76 -2.97 -2.88 -1.13
CA THR A 76 -2.04 -2.73 -2.25
C THR A 76 -1.96 -1.27 -2.72
N ASN A 77 -1.27 -1.00 -3.82
CA ASN A 77 -1.06 0.36 -4.31
C ASN A 77 -2.39 1.00 -4.75
N ASN A 78 -2.82 2.01 -4.03
CA ASN A 78 -4.02 2.76 -4.41
C ASN A 78 -3.74 3.74 -5.54
N TYR A 79 -4.75 3.95 -6.38
CA TYR A 79 -4.76 5.02 -7.38
C TYR A 79 -6.17 5.61 -7.54
N GLY A 80 -6.24 6.81 -8.10
CA GLY A 80 -7.51 7.47 -8.39
C GLY A 80 -7.45 8.99 -8.25
N PRO A 81 -8.62 9.66 -8.41
CA PRO A 81 -8.72 11.11 -8.29
C PRO A 81 -8.19 11.64 -6.95
N ARG A 82 -7.50 12.79 -6.99
CA ARG A 82 -6.91 13.48 -5.84
C ARG A 82 -5.72 12.76 -5.20
N GLN A 83 -5.15 11.75 -5.85
CA GLN A 83 -3.90 11.17 -5.40
C GLN A 83 -2.79 12.21 -5.44
N PHE A 84 -1.90 12.17 -4.45
CA PHE A 84 -0.80 13.13 -4.35
C PHE A 84 0.16 13.01 -5.55
N ALA A 85 0.54 14.16 -6.11
CA ALA A 85 1.21 14.28 -7.41
C ALA A 85 2.61 13.62 -7.51
N GLU A 86 3.24 13.26 -6.38
CA GLU A 86 4.52 12.53 -6.36
C GLU A 86 4.38 11.04 -6.71
N LYS A 87 3.18 10.47 -6.58
CA LYS A 87 2.94 9.04 -6.83
C LYS A 87 2.99 8.72 -8.32
N LEU A 88 3.33 7.47 -8.66
CA LEU A 88 3.65 7.04 -10.02
C LEU A 88 2.62 7.50 -11.05
N ILE A 89 1.35 7.15 -10.87
CA ILE A 89 0.29 7.45 -11.85
C ILE A 89 0.09 8.96 -12.03
N PRO A 90 -0.21 9.76 -10.99
CA PRO A 90 -0.42 11.19 -11.19
C PRO A 90 0.85 11.91 -11.65
N LYS A 91 2.04 11.51 -11.19
CA LYS A 91 3.32 12.07 -11.66
C LYS A 91 3.51 11.82 -13.16
N THR A 92 3.27 10.59 -13.61
CA THR A 92 3.36 10.23 -15.04
C THR A 92 2.39 11.06 -15.88
N ILE A 93 1.12 11.20 -15.43
CA ILE A 93 0.11 12.01 -16.14
C ILE A 93 0.56 13.47 -16.24
N ILE A 94 1.04 14.05 -15.14
CA ILE A 94 1.49 15.46 -15.12
C ILE A 94 2.69 15.64 -16.05
N LEU A 95 3.71 14.80 -15.97
CA LEU A 95 4.90 14.90 -16.80
C LEU A 95 4.56 14.72 -18.28
N ALA A 96 3.74 13.71 -18.61
CA ALA A 96 3.26 13.48 -19.98
C ALA A 96 2.46 14.67 -20.52
N TYR A 97 1.61 15.29 -19.69
CA TYR A 97 0.82 16.45 -20.09
C TYR A 97 1.71 17.65 -20.52
N TYR A 98 2.83 17.85 -19.83
CA TYR A 98 3.78 18.91 -20.12
C TYR A 98 4.93 18.49 -21.04
N ASP A 99 4.88 17.35 -21.68
CA ASP A 99 5.94 16.78 -22.52
C ASP A 99 7.31 16.76 -21.82
N LYS A 100 7.33 16.36 -20.54
CA LYS A 100 8.53 16.25 -19.71
C LYS A 100 8.97 14.80 -19.57
N GLU A 101 10.27 14.63 -19.33
CA GLU A 101 10.85 13.31 -19.04
C GLU A 101 10.19 12.62 -17.85
N ILE A 102 9.86 11.36 -18.03
CA ILE A 102 9.23 10.49 -17.03
C ILE A 102 10.29 9.53 -16.49
N PRO A 103 10.76 9.72 -15.24
CA PRO A 103 11.81 8.89 -14.69
C PRO A 103 11.30 7.47 -14.36
N ILE A 104 11.99 6.48 -14.91
CA ILE A 104 11.77 5.05 -14.64
C ILE A 104 12.91 4.54 -13.77
N TYR A 105 12.62 4.18 -12.54
CA TYR A 105 13.61 3.67 -11.59
C TYR A 105 14.07 2.26 -11.97
N GLY A 106 15.39 2.05 -12.02
CA GLY A 106 15.99 0.77 -12.39
C GLY A 106 15.53 0.29 -13.76
N THR A 107 14.96 -0.89 -13.83
CA THR A 107 14.44 -1.48 -15.08
C THR A 107 12.95 -1.21 -15.30
N GLY A 108 12.24 -0.62 -14.34
CA GLY A 108 10.80 -0.44 -14.38
C GLY A 108 9.97 -1.72 -14.25
N LYS A 109 10.62 -2.87 -13.99
CA LYS A 109 9.96 -4.19 -13.92
C LYS A 109 9.41 -4.52 -12.53
N ASN A 110 9.46 -3.59 -11.58
CA ASN A 110 8.83 -3.77 -10.27
C ASN A 110 7.32 -3.95 -10.45
N VAL A 111 6.79 -5.01 -9.87
CA VAL A 111 5.38 -5.40 -10.00
C VAL A 111 4.58 -4.83 -8.83
N ARG A 112 3.43 -4.24 -9.14
CA ARG A 112 2.47 -3.71 -8.15
C ARG A 112 1.05 -4.15 -8.51
N ASP A 113 0.25 -4.38 -7.50
CA ASP A 113 -1.18 -4.55 -7.65
C ASP A 113 -1.87 -3.19 -7.48
N TRP A 114 -2.71 -2.80 -8.43
CA TRP A 114 -3.29 -1.46 -8.52
C TRP A 114 -4.76 -1.48 -8.15
N LEU A 115 -5.06 -0.96 -6.97
CA LEU A 115 -6.40 -0.90 -6.38
C LEU A 115 -7.02 0.50 -6.56
N TYR A 116 -8.19 0.57 -7.18
CA TYR A 116 -8.88 1.84 -7.32
C TYR A 116 -9.41 2.34 -5.96
N VAL A 117 -9.25 3.64 -5.70
CA VAL A 117 -9.47 4.20 -4.36
C VAL A 117 -10.90 4.02 -3.83
N THR A 118 -11.92 4.04 -4.69
CA THR A 118 -13.30 3.81 -4.25
C THR A 118 -13.55 2.37 -3.80
N ASP A 119 -12.89 1.41 -4.45
CA ASP A 119 -12.98 0.00 -4.07
C ASP A 119 -12.30 -0.24 -2.72
N HIS A 120 -11.15 0.42 -2.49
CA HIS A 120 -10.51 0.42 -1.17
C HIS A 120 -11.41 1.03 -0.10
N CYS A 121 -12.05 2.18 -0.37
CA CYS A 121 -12.99 2.81 0.57
C CYS A 121 -14.17 1.87 0.90
N SER A 122 -14.74 1.21 -0.11
CA SER A 122 -15.83 0.25 0.08
C SER A 122 -15.39 -0.95 0.93
N ALA A 123 -14.17 -1.45 0.72
CA ALA A 123 -13.60 -2.52 1.53
C ALA A 123 -13.37 -2.09 2.99
N ILE A 124 -12.88 -0.86 3.22
CA ILE A 124 -12.74 -0.30 4.58
C ILE A 124 -14.12 -0.19 5.26
N GLU A 125 -15.13 0.30 4.55
CA GLU A 125 -16.50 0.40 5.08
C GLU A 125 -17.03 -0.99 5.47
N LYS A 126 -16.83 -1.99 4.61
CA LYS A 126 -17.21 -3.37 4.93
C LYS A 126 -16.48 -3.90 6.15
N VAL A 127 -15.18 -3.67 6.28
CA VAL A 127 -14.40 -4.05 7.48
C VAL A 127 -14.87 -3.27 8.71
N PHE A 128 -15.30 -2.02 8.57
CA PHE A 128 -15.88 -1.26 9.68
C PHE A 128 -17.15 -1.91 10.22
N LEU A 129 -18.04 -2.34 9.31
CA LEU A 129 -19.34 -2.93 9.67
C LEU A 129 -19.20 -4.36 10.16
N ASP A 130 -18.46 -5.20 9.44
CA ASP A 130 -18.45 -6.65 9.60
C ASP A 130 -17.14 -7.22 10.17
N GLY A 131 -16.08 -6.39 10.23
CA GLY A 131 -14.76 -6.83 10.66
C GLY A 131 -14.71 -7.26 12.12
N LYS A 132 -14.06 -8.39 12.36
CA LYS A 132 -13.95 -9.01 13.68
C LYS A 132 -12.75 -8.45 14.44
N LYS A 133 -12.94 -8.16 15.71
CA LYS A 133 -11.89 -7.71 16.63
C LYS A 133 -10.65 -8.61 16.56
N GLY A 134 -9.49 -7.98 16.45
CA GLY A 134 -8.20 -8.65 16.42
C GLY A 134 -7.84 -9.30 15.09
N GLN A 135 -8.69 -9.19 14.06
CA GLN A 135 -8.40 -9.72 12.74
C GLN A 135 -7.71 -8.69 11.85
N SER A 136 -6.92 -9.19 10.91
CA SER A 136 -6.36 -8.44 9.79
C SER A 136 -7.07 -8.85 8.50
N TYR A 137 -7.14 -7.93 7.53
CA TYR A 137 -7.79 -8.15 6.24
C TYR A 137 -6.90 -7.60 5.13
N ASN A 138 -6.53 -8.44 4.19
CA ASN A 138 -5.86 -8.04 2.96
C ASN A 138 -6.88 -7.47 1.97
N ILE A 139 -6.53 -6.35 1.33
CA ILE A 139 -7.36 -5.69 0.32
C ILE A 139 -6.53 -5.50 -0.94
N SER A 140 -6.78 -6.33 -1.93
CA SER A 140 -6.07 -6.34 -3.22
C SER A 140 -7.05 -6.32 -4.40
N ALA A 141 -6.61 -5.80 -5.54
CA ALA A 141 -7.38 -5.83 -6.77
C ALA A 141 -7.10 -7.10 -7.60
N LYS A 142 -6.04 -7.85 -7.26
CA LYS A 142 -5.50 -8.97 -8.05
C LYS A 142 -5.17 -8.55 -9.49
N ASN A 143 -4.70 -7.33 -9.65
CA ASN A 143 -4.33 -6.71 -10.93
C ASN A 143 -2.86 -6.29 -10.90
N GLU A 144 -1.97 -7.28 -10.95
CA GLU A 144 -0.53 -7.07 -10.92
C GLU A 144 -0.01 -6.61 -12.28
N ILE A 145 0.59 -5.43 -12.32
CA ILE A 145 1.17 -4.83 -13.52
C ILE A 145 2.53 -4.22 -13.16
N THR A 146 3.49 -4.28 -14.07
CA THR A 146 4.80 -3.63 -13.87
C THR A 146 4.68 -2.10 -13.95
N ASN A 147 5.59 -1.40 -13.28
CA ASN A 147 5.63 0.06 -13.33
C ASN A 147 5.78 0.58 -14.76
N ILE A 148 6.59 -0.08 -15.59
CA ILE A 148 6.80 0.33 -16.99
C ILE A 148 5.53 0.13 -17.84
N GLU A 149 4.77 -0.94 -17.62
CA GLU A 149 3.51 -1.20 -18.32
C GLU A 149 2.46 -0.15 -17.99
N ILE A 150 2.31 0.22 -16.71
CA ILE A 150 1.41 1.32 -16.28
C ILE A 150 1.79 2.65 -16.96
N ILE A 151 3.08 2.96 -17.03
CA ILE A 151 3.54 4.21 -17.66
C ILE A 151 3.20 4.19 -19.17
N LYS A 152 3.46 3.07 -19.85
CA LYS A 152 3.12 2.91 -21.28
C LYS A 152 1.62 3.02 -21.53
N GLU A 153 0.80 2.43 -20.67
CA GLU A 153 -0.66 2.54 -20.77
C GLU A 153 -1.13 4.00 -20.64
N ILE A 154 -0.59 4.74 -19.66
CA ILE A 154 -0.88 6.16 -19.48
C ILE A 154 -0.47 6.96 -20.72
N LEU A 155 0.73 6.74 -21.26
CA LEU A 155 1.21 7.43 -22.44
C LEU A 155 0.32 7.12 -23.67
N SER A 156 -0.09 5.87 -23.85
CA SER A 156 -1.01 5.45 -24.91
C SER A 156 -2.36 6.18 -24.79
N ILE A 157 -2.98 6.19 -23.60
CA ILE A 157 -4.26 6.88 -23.36
C ILE A 157 -4.14 8.38 -23.64
N MET A 158 -3.01 8.98 -23.31
CA MET A 158 -2.77 10.42 -23.50
C MET A 158 -2.27 10.78 -24.91
N ASN A 159 -2.10 9.80 -25.81
CA ASN A 159 -1.50 9.97 -27.13
C ASN A 159 -0.11 10.63 -27.06
N LYS A 160 0.73 10.20 -26.13
CA LYS A 160 2.10 10.69 -25.92
C LYS A 160 3.13 9.62 -26.30
N PRO A 161 4.31 10.04 -26.82
CA PRO A 161 5.34 9.09 -27.25
C PRO A 161 6.05 8.42 -26.08
N GLU A 162 6.51 7.18 -26.28
CA GLU A 162 7.29 6.45 -25.28
C GLU A 162 8.69 7.07 -25.05
N ASP A 163 9.17 7.92 -25.96
CA ASP A 163 10.46 8.65 -25.84
C ASP A 163 10.52 9.58 -24.60
N LEU A 164 9.38 9.88 -23.99
CA LEU A 164 9.35 10.59 -22.72
C LEU A 164 9.88 9.76 -21.55
N MET A 165 10.00 8.44 -21.68
CA MET A 165 10.52 7.56 -20.64
C MET A 165 12.05 7.65 -20.55
N THR A 166 12.57 8.00 -19.37
CA THR A 166 14.01 8.06 -19.09
C THR A 166 14.37 7.14 -17.94
N PHE A 167 15.26 6.17 -18.16
CA PHE A 167 15.71 5.28 -17.12
C PHE A 167 16.71 5.97 -16.19
N VAL A 168 16.48 5.87 -14.89
CA VAL A 168 17.31 6.45 -13.85
C VAL A 168 17.76 5.37 -12.86
N GLU A 169 18.75 5.69 -12.02
CA GLU A 169 19.21 4.80 -10.96
C GLU A 169 18.07 4.38 -10.03
N ASP A 170 18.06 3.11 -9.63
CA ASP A 170 17.04 2.60 -8.74
C ASP A 170 17.23 3.11 -7.31
N ARG A 171 16.13 3.22 -6.59
CA ARG A 171 16.13 3.68 -5.19
C ARG A 171 16.51 2.55 -4.23
N PRO A 172 17.24 2.85 -3.13
CA PRO A 172 17.53 1.85 -2.10
C PRO A 172 16.26 1.22 -1.51
N GLY A 173 16.29 -0.10 -1.29
CA GLY A 173 15.15 -0.81 -0.68
C GLY A 173 13.90 -0.88 -1.55
N HIS A 174 14.06 -0.81 -2.87
CA HIS A 174 12.95 -0.92 -3.81
C HIS A 174 12.55 -2.37 -4.01
N ASP A 175 11.55 -2.83 -3.29
CA ASP A 175 11.01 -4.18 -3.42
C ASP A 175 10.56 -4.49 -4.85
N PHE A 176 10.86 -5.70 -5.30
CA PHE A 176 10.57 -6.10 -6.67
C PHE A 176 9.08 -6.34 -6.89
N ARG A 177 8.42 -7.09 -6.00
CA ARG A 177 7.01 -7.45 -6.16
C ARG A 177 6.28 -7.45 -4.82
N TYR A 178 5.11 -6.80 -4.79
CA TYR A 178 4.11 -6.95 -3.74
C TYR A 178 2.90 -7.71 -4.29
N SER A 179 2.40 -8.66 -3.52
CA SER A 179 1.23 -9.44 -3.89
C SER A 179 0.50 -9.96 -2.66
N MET A 180 -0.82 -9.86 -2.66
CA MET A 180 -1.69 -10.34 -1.58
C MET A 180 -2.90 -11.08 -2.13
N GLU A 181 -3.39 -12.06 -1.37
CA GLU A 181 -4.70 -12.67 -1.58
C GLU A 181 -5.79 -11.93 -0.81
#